data_b16d2f3cfe76bbafbade8fb8b67ecc03
#
_entry.id   b16d2f3cfe76bbafbade8fb8b67ecc03
#
_cell.length_a   1.000
_cell.length_b   1.000
_cell.length_c   1.000
_cell.angle_alpha   90.00
_cell.angle_beta   90.00
_cell.angle_gamma   90.00
#
_symmetry.space_group_name_H-M   'P 1'
#
loop_
_entity.id
_entity.type
_entity.pdbx_description
1 polymer ?
#
loop_
_entity_poly.entity_id
_entity_poly.type
_entity_poly.pdbx_seq_one_letter_code
_entity_poly.pdbx_strand_id
1 'polypeptide(L)'
;MPNTTLTADVIAKAALAVLDNEFGWLNKMHRVYEDEYSETVNGYKKGATISIRRPADFTVRTGPVASAQDVIEGKVPLTIDQQIGVDFKFTSTELTLNVNQLTERVIKPAMINIVNHMGNDLLTQAYRGVYNFVGTPGQAINSFADFARGPERLDDMAVPSSDRYSVMVPNDFWNMVGSQTTLGGSRASDGAYRNGTLGDVGGISTYMTQVMPRHTVGVATGTPLVNGASQSVTYDTAKNTWTQTLNADG
;
A
#
# COMPACT_ATOMS: atom_id res chain seq x y z
N MET A 1 14.99 34.76 -34.28
CA MET A 1 13.80 34.61 -33.44
C MET A 1 14.11 33.50 -32.45
N PRO A 2 14.00 33.71 -31.15
CA PRO A 2 14.23 32.65 -30.21
C PRO A 2 13.13 31.60 -30.36
N ASN A 3 13.53 30.36 -30.61
CA ASN A 3 12.60 29.22 -30.56
C ASN A 3 12.08 29.10 -29.13
N THR A 4 10.90 29.60 -28.89
CA THR A 4 10.20 29.48 -27.65
C THR A 4 9.77 28.02 -27.45
N THR A 5 10.38 27.38 -26.57
CA THR A 5 10.06 26.30 -25.60
C THR A 5 8.68 25.61 -25.65
N LEU A 6 8.04 25.49 -26.80
CA LEU A 6 6.89 24.60 -26.98
C LEU A 6 7.25 23.12 -26.71
N THR A 7 8.54 22.78 -26.83
CA THR A 7 9.05 21.43 -26.61
C THR A 7 8.98 20.99 -25.15
N ALA A 8 9.28 21.84 -24.18
CA ALA A 8 9.25 21.46 -22.76
C ALA A 8 7.84 21.18 -22.26
N ASP A 9 6.87 22.02 -22.65
CA ASP A 9 5.47 21.84 -22.27
C ASP A 9 4.83 20.60 -22.93
N VAL A 10 5.20 20.32 -24.19
CA VAL A 10 4.73 19.13 -24.90
C VAL A 10 5.29 17.85 -24.26
N ILE A 11 6.58 17.86 -23.92
CA ILE A 11 7.24 16.76 -23.22
C ILE A 11 6.61 16.55 -21.83
N ALA A 12 6.37 17.62 -21.08
CA ALA A 12 5.73 17.54 -19.77
C ALA A 12 4.31 16.97 -19.85
N LYS A 13 3.50 17.39 -20.83
CA LYS A 13 2.16 16.86 -21.06
C LYS A 13 2.19 15.37 -21.46
N ALA A 14 3.12 14.99 -22.33
CA ALA A 14 3.31 13.59 -22.72
C ALA A 14 3.74 12.73 -21.52
N ALA A 15 4.65 13.23 -20.69
CA ALA A 15 5.08 12.55 -19.46
C ALA A 15 3.94 12.36 -18.47
N LEU A 16 3.10 13.39 -18.25
CA LEU A 16 1.94 13.29 -17.38
C LEU A 16 0.90 12.30 -17.90
N ALA A 17 0.62 12.29 -19.20
CA ALA A 17 -0.30 11.32 -19.79
C ALA A 17 0.19 9.88 -19.66
N VAL A 18 1.48 9.64 -19.83
CA VAL A 18 2.09 8.31 -19.61
C VAL A 18 2.03 7.95 -18.14
N LEU A 19 2.36 8.86 -17.24
CA LEU A 19 2.33 8.65 -15.80
C LEU A 19 0.93 8.26 -15.33
N ASP A 20 -0.11 8.95 -15.76
CA ASP A 20 -1.50 8.68 -15.40
C ASP A 20 -1.97 7.30 -15.88
N ASN A 21 -1.57 6.90 -17.09
CA ASN A 21 -1.87 5.58 -17.63
C ASN A 21 -1.17 4.43 -16.88
N GLU A 22 0.05 4.66 -16.38
CA GLU A 22 0.84 3.64 -15.69
C GLU A 22 0.51 3.52 -14.20
N PHE A 23 -0.23 4.46 -13.62
CA PHE A 23 -0.58 4.41 -12.19
C PHE A 23 -1.38 3.17 -11.77
N GLY A 24 -2.23 2.63 -12.64
CA GLY A 24 -2.95 1.39 -12.40
C GLY A 24 -3.65 1.35 -11.03
N TRP A 25 -3.19 0.46 -10.13
CA TRP A 25 -3.74 0.30 -8.79
C TRP A 25 -3.48 1.52 -7.87
N LEU A 26 -2.43 2.31 -8.12
CA LEU A 26 -2.15 3.54 -7.36
C LEU A 26 -3.27 4.57 -7.48
N ASN A 27 -4.01 4.58 -8.60
CA ASN A 27 -5.19 5.43 -8.77
C ASN A 27 -6.34 5.11 -7.83
N LYS A 28 -6.31 3.95 -7.16
CA LYS A 28 -7.31 3.53 -6.18
C LYS A 28 -6.99 3.98 -4.76
N MET A 29 -5.85 4.63 -4.57
CA MET A 29 -5.49 5.22 -3.29
C MET A 29 -6.36 6.45 -3.00
N HIS A 30 -6.62 6.67 -1.72
CA HIS A 30 -7.43 7.80 -1.27
C HIS A 30 -6.71 9.13 -1.49
N ARG A 31 -7.27 10.05 -2.28
CA ARG A 31 -6.68 11.34 -2.67
C ARG A 31 -7.53 12.55 -2.28
N VAL A 32 -8.46 12.40 -1.36
CA VAL A 32 -9.42 13.48 -0.99
C VAL A 32 -8.73 14.74 -0.48
N TYR A 33 -7.52 14.63 0.06
CA TYR A 33 -6.79 15.76 0.62
C TYR A 33 -5.88 16.48 -0.37
N GLU A 34 -5.87 16.05 -1.63
CA GLU A 34 -5.08 16.67 -2.70
C GLU A 34 -5.51 18.13 -2.92
N ASP A 35 -6.81 18.41 -2.85
CA ASP A 35 -7.36 19.75 -3.04
C ASP A 35 -6.91 20.74 -1.96
N GLU A 36 -6.70 20.29 -0.72
CA GLU A 36 -6.23 21.17 0.37
C GLU A 36 -4.80 21.69 0.12
N TYR A 37 -4.00 20.95 -0.66
CA TYR A 37 -2.68 21.40 -1.09
C TYR A 37 -2.74 22.34 -2.29
N SER A 38 -3.80 22.29 -3.10
CA SER A 38 -3.92 23.05 -4.36
C SER A 38 -4.16 24.55 -4.17
N GLU A 39 -4.67 24.98 -3.05
CA GLU A 39 -4.93 26.39 -2.73
C GLU A 39 -3.66 27.22 -2.49
N THR A 40 -2.51 26.59 -2.40
CA THR A 40 -1.23 27.28 -2.17
C THR A 40 -0.67 27.81 -3.48
N VAL A 41 -0.74 29.10 -3.71
CA VAL A 41 -0.36 29.86 -4.92
C VAL A 41 1.09 29.62 -5.41
N ASN A 42 1.95 29.00 -4.61
CA ASN A 42 3.38 28.81 -4.89
C ASN A 42 3.82 27.35 -5.10
N GLY A 43 2.89 26.43 -5.35
CA GLY A 43 3.19 25.00 -5.48
C GLY A 43 3.59 24.34 -4.17
N TYR A 44 3.60 23.02 -4.19
CA TYR A 44 3.92 22.22 -3.01
C TYR A 44 5.41 22.30 -2.67
N LYS A 45 5.71 22.58 -1.43
CA LYS A 45 7.07 22.48 -0.92
C LYS A 45 7.20 21.24 -0.04
N LYS A 46 8.31 20.52 -0.20
CA LYS A 46 8.69 19.48 0.75
C LYS A 46 8.65 20.05 2.17
N GLY A 47 7.99 19.34 3.10
CA GLY A 47 7.77 19.80 4.47
C GLY A 47 6.44 20.54 4.70
N ALA A 48 5.63 20.77 3.66
CA ALA A 48 4.28 21.32 3.85
C ALA A 48 3.42 20.30 4.60
N THR A 49 2.76 20.75 5.68
CA THR A 49 1.93 19.90 6.52
C THR A 49 0.51 20.45 6.54
N ILE A 50 -0.45 19.59 6.25
CA ILE A 50 -1.87 19.88 6.46
C ILE A 50 -2.38 19.11 7.68
N SER A 51 -3.42 19.62 8.31
CA SER A 51 -4.07 18.98 9.46
C SER A 51 -5.42 18.41 9.02
N ILE A 52 -5.49 17.10 8.92
CA ILE A 52 -6.73 16.39 8.59
C ILE A 52 -7.58 16.29 9.84
N ARG A 53 -8.84 16.73 9.77
CA ARG A 53 -9.79 16.60 10.87
C ARG A 53 -10.34 15.18 10.91
N ARG A 54 -10.37 14.61 12.10
CA ARG A 54 -11.06 13.33 12.34
C ARG A 54 -12.54 13.58 12.54
N PRO A 55 -13.43 12.68 12.08
CA PRO A 55 -14.84 12.75 12.43
C PRO A 55 -15.02 12.82 13.94
N ALA A 56 -15.97 13.64 14.38
CA ALA A 56 -16.33 13.71 15.78
C ALA A 56 -17.10 12.44 16.20
N ASP A 57 -16.79 11.92 17.38
CA ASP A 57 -17.49 10.78 17.94
C ASP A 57 -18.61 11.26 18.87
N PHE A 58 -19.82 10.69 18.72
CA PHE A 58 -20.98 11.06 19.48
C PHE A 58 -21.56 9.87 20.24
N THR A 59 -21.85 10.07 21.50
CA THR A 59 -22.52 9.06 22.32
C THR A 59 -24.02 9.15 22.16
N VAL A 60 -24.66 8.05 21.79
CA VAL A 60 -26.12 7.98 21.68
C VAL A 60 -26.73 7.90 23.08
N ARG A 61 -27.61 8.84 23.42
CA ARG A 61 -28.35 8.77 24.67
C ARG A 61 -29.67 8.01 24.54
N THR A 62 -30.09 7.43 25.63
CA THR A 62 -31.42 6.79 25.78
C THR A 62 -32.21 7.61 26.80
N GLY A 63 -33.47 7.98 26.49
CA GLY A 63 -34.37 8.67 27.39
C GLY A 63 -34.82 10.07 26.91
N PRO A 64 -35.82 10.69 27.59
CA PRO A 64 -36.45 11.92 27.12
C PRO A 64 -35.65 13.21 27.38
N VAL A 65 -34.68 13.19 28.32
CA VAL A 65 -33.95 14.40 28.72
C VAL A 65 -32.78 14.64 27.77
N ALA A 66 -32.70 15.81 27.14
CA ALA A 66 -31.61 16.19 26.25
C ALA A 66 -30.33 16.43 27.05
N SER A 67 -29.21 15.87 26.62
CA SER A 67 -27.88 16.14 27.10
C SER A 67 -27.04 16.66 25.93
N ALA A 68 -26.62 17.91 25.99
CA ALA A 68 -25.71 18.46 24.97
C ALA A 68 -24.32 17.86 25.14
N GLN A 69 -23.69 17.52 24.04
CA GLN A 69 -22.31 17.02 23.99
C GLN A 69 -21.46 18.06 23.26
N ASP A 70 -20.26 18.27 23.75
CA ASP A 70 -19.28 19.09 23.03
C ASP A 70 -18.70 18.32 21.85
N VAL A 71 -18.52 19.00 20.72
CA VAL A 71 -17.91 18.43 19.53
C VAL A 71 -16.40 18.55 19.66
N ILE A 72 -15.73 17.42 19.87
CA ILE A 72 -14.27 17.36 19.95
C ILE A 72 -13.73 16.73 18.68
N GLU A 73 -13.13 17.54 17.82
CA GLU A 73 -12.47 17.07 16.60
C GLU A 73 -10.98 16.82 16.84
N GLY A 74 -10.54 15.59 16.67
CA GLY A 74 -9.12 15.27 16.62
C GLY A 74 -8.49 15.71 15.29
N LYS A 75 -7.18 15.96 15.28
CA LYS A 75 -6.41 16.31 14.07
C LYS A 75 -5.29 15.31 13.85
N VAL A 76 -5.06 14.94 12.57
CA VAL A 76 -3.92 14.12 12.15
C VAL A 76 -3.09 14.94 11.18
N PRO A 77 -1.79 15.17 11.43
CA PRO A 77 -0.93 15.86 10.49
C PRO A 77 -0.58 14.96 9.31
N LEU A 78 -0.67 15.48 8.10
CA LEU A 78 -0.17 14.87 6.88
C LEU A 78 0.91 15.77 6.28
N THR A 79 2.13 15.28 6.19
CA THR A 79 3.29 16.06 5.73
C THR A 79 3.83 15.47 4.43
N ILE A 80 4.17 16.34 3.47
CA ILE A 80 4.88 15.94 2.25
C ILE A 80 6.36 15.81 2.60
N ASP A 81 6.87 14.58 2.62
CA ASP A 81 8.25 14.27 3.01
C ASP A 81 9.18 13.96 1.83
N GLN A 82 8.63 13.55 0.69
CA GLN A 82 9.40 13.10 -0.46
C GLN A 82 9.12 13.92 -1.72
N GLN A 83 10.15 14.08 -2.52
CA GLN A 83 10.07 14.59 -3.89
C GLN A 83 10.84 13.63 -4.79
N ILE A 84 10.15 13.03 -5.75
CA ILE A 84 10.70 12.02 -6.63
C ILE A 84 10.83 12.61 -8.03
N GLY A 85 11.96 12.37 -8.69
CA GLY A 85 12.21 12.82 -10.06
C GLY A 85 13.21 11.92 -10.78
N VAL A 86 13.19 11.97 -12.09
CA VAL A 86 14.18 11.34 -12.97
C VAL A 86 14.77 12.42 -13.87
N ASP A 87 16.07 12.59 -13.79
CA ASP A 87 16.80 13.56 -14.57
C ASP A 87 17.48 12.89 -15.77
N PHE A 88 17.28 13.44 -16.95
CA PHE A 88 17.95 13.00 -18.16
C PHE A 88 18.44 14.19 -18.98
N LYS A 89 19.55 13.99 -19.70
CA LYS A 89 20.14 15.02 -20.57
C LYS A 89 19.90 14.66 -22.02
N PHE A 90 19.50 15.65 -22.79
CA PHE A 90 19.44 15.56 -24.27
C PHE A 90 20.54 16.37 -24.90
N THR A 91 21.13 15.82 -25.94
CA THR A 91 21.96 16.60 -26.85
C THR A 91 21.08 17.26 -27.90
N SER A 92 21.55 18.39 -28.45
CA SER A 92 20.81 19.12 -29.51
C SER A 92 20.54 18.28 -30.76
N THR A 93 21.35 17.25 -31.01
CA THR A 93 21.19 16.30 -32.10
C THR A 93 20.07 15.30 -31.84
N GLU A 94 19.80 14.95 -30.60
CA GLU A 94 18.74 14.03 -30.21
C GLU A 94 17.37 14.71 -30.15
N LEU A 95 17.34 16.03 -29.97
CA LEU A 95 16.11 16.84 -30.03
C LEU A 95 15.50 16.92 -31.43
N THR A 96 16.19 16.48 -32.48
CA THR A 96 15.64 16.35 -33.84
C THR A 96 14.79 15.11 -34.03
N LEU A 97 14.76 14.21 -33.05
CA LEU A 97 13.88 13.03 -33.04
C LEU A 97 12.42 13.46 -32.86
N ASN A 98 11.54 12.79 -33.56
CA ASN A 98 10.09 13.01 -33.42
C ASN A 98 9.68 12.79 -31.96
N VAL A 99 8.86 13.69 -31.41
CA VAL A 99 8.37 13.67 -30.02
C VAL A 99 7.81 12.30 -29.62
N ASN A 100 7.13 11.61 -30.51
CA ASN A 100 6.58 10.28 -30.27
C ASN A 100 7.68 9.23 -30.00
N GLN A 101 8.78 9.27 -30.76
CA GLN A 101 9.90 8.34 -30.55
C GLN A 101 10.64 8.64 -29.24
N LEU A 102 10.74 9.91 -28.85
CA LEU A 102 11.30 10.33 -27.59
C LEU A 102 10.43 9.84 -26.42
N THR A 103 9.11 9.94 -26.55
CA THR A 103 8.15 9.48 -25.55
C THR A 103 8.29 7.98 -25.31
N GLU A 104 8.33 7.18 -26.35
CA GLU A 104 8.41 5.72 -26.22
C GLU A 104 9.76 5.24 -25.67
N ARG A 105 10.86 5.86 -26.12
CA ARG A 105 12.22 5.40 -25.80
C ARG A 105 12.77 5.91 -24.47
N VAL A 106 12.36 7.11 -24.05
CA VAL A 106 12.95 7.80 -22.89
C VAL A 106 11.91 8.11 -21.84
N ILE A 107 10.82 8.77 -22.21
CA ILE A 107 9.84 9.26 -21.24
C ILE A 107 9.08 8.10 -20.59
N LYS A 108 8.59 7.15 -21.38
CA LYS A 108 7.83 6.01 -20.85
C LYS A 108 8.62 5.17 -19.86
N PRO A 109 9.85 4.73 -20.13
CA PRO A 109 10.65 4.01 -19.13
C PRO A 109 10.95 4.83 -17.87
N ALA A 110 11.17 6.13 -18.01
CA ALA A 110 11.41 7.02 -16.87
C ALA A 110 10.16 7.12 -15.98
N MET A 111 8.99 7.29 -16.58
CA MET A 111 7.72 7.34 -15.83
C MET A 111 7.39 6.01 -15.15
N ILE A 112 7.63 4.88 -15.81
CA ILE A 112 7.46 3.55 -15.20
C ILE A 112 8.36 3.40 -13.97
N ASN A 113 9.60 3.85 -14.04
CA ASN A 113 10.51 3.81 -12.88
C ASN A 113 10.01 4.68 -11.72
N ILE A 114 9.45 5.86 -11.99
CA ILE A 114 8.83 6.72 -10.96
C ILE A 114 7.65 5.99 -10.31
N VAL A 115 6.74 5.42 -11.10
CA VAL A 115 5.57 4.70 -10.60
C VAL A 115 5.98 3.49 -9.75
N ASN A 116 6.96 2.73 -10.20
CA ASN A 116 7.48 1.58 -9.47
C ASN A 116 8.12 2.00 -8.13
N HIS A 117 8.87 3.10 -8.13
CA HIS A 117 9.47 3.63 -6.90
C HIS A 117 8.39 4.10 -5.92
N MET A 118 7.41 4.87 -6.40
CA MET A 118 6.27 5.32 -5.59
C MET A 118 5.48 4.14 -5.01
N GLY A 119 5.19 3.13 -5.84
CA GLY A 119 4.47 1.94 -5.43
C GLY A 119 5.22 1.14 -4.36
N ASN A 120 6.53 0.96 -4.51
CA ASN A 120 7.36 0.26 -3.53
C ASN A 120 7.43 1.01 -2.20
N ASP A 121 7.65 2.32 -2.24
CA ASP A 121 7.72 3.15 -1.04
C ASP A 121 6.40 3.16 -0.27
N LEU A 122 5.29 3.37 -0.98
CA LEU A 122 3.96 3.39 -0.40
C LEU A 122 3.60 2.04 0.25
N LEU A 123 3.86 0.91 -0.43
CA LEU A 123 3.63 -0.41 0.14
C LEU A 123 4.56 -0.71 1.31
N THR A 124 5.79 -0.19 1.28
CA THR A 124 6.74 -0.32 2.39
C THR A 124 6.25 0.43 3.63
N GLN A 125 5.72 1.63 3.46
CA GLN A 125 5.14 2.39 4.56
C GLN A 125 3.86 1.73 5.06
N ALA A 126 3.00 1.23 4.16
CA ALA A 126 1.76 0.56 4.51
C ALA A 126 2.00 -0.66 5.40
N TYR A 127 2.89 -1.61 5.01
CA TYR A 127 3.09 -2.82 5.82
C TYR A 127 3.79 -2.54 7.16
N ARG A 128 4.54 -1.45 7.28
CA ARG A 128 5.16 -1.04 8.55
C ARG A 128 4.20 -0.31 9.47
N GLY A 129 3.22 0.40 8.91
CA GLY A 129 2.27 1.22 9.66
C GLY A 129 0.96 0.52 10.01
N VAL A 130 0.63 -0.58 9.33
CA VAL A 130 -0.64 -1.30 9.54
C VAL A 130 -0.40 -2.49 10.48
N TYR A 131 -0.99 -2.43 11.68
CA TYR A 131 -0.88 -3.50 12.69
C TYR A 131 -1.92 -4.60 12.53
N ASN A 132 -2.92 -4.41 11.67
CA ASN A 132 -3.91 -5.43 11.37
C ASN A 132 -3.40 -6.36 10.28
N PHE A 133 -3.16 -7.60 10.64
CA PHE A 133 -2.75 -8.65 9.71
C PHE A 133 -3.55 -9.92 9.94
N VAL A 134 -3.69 -10.72 8.91
CA VAL A 134 -4.34 -12.04 8.93
C VAL A 134 -3.47 -13.04 8.18
N GLY A 135 -3.59 -14.31 8.53
CA GLY A 135 -2.81 -15.38 7.92
C GLY A 135 -1.50 -15.67 8.65
N THR A 136 -0.71 -16.56 8.09
CA THR A 136 0.59 -16.97 8.61
C THR A 136 1.71 -16.38 7.77
N PRO A 137 2.63 -15.60 8.34
CA PRO A 137 3.76 -15.05 7.60
C PRO A 137 4.57 -16.14 6.88
N GLY A 138 4.93 -15.87 5.61
CA GLY A 138 5.68 -16.80 4.79
C GLY A 138 4.84 -17.86 4.06
N GLN A 139 3.54 -17.92 4.29
CA GLN A 139 2.63 -18.78 3.54
C GLN A 139 1.94 -17.99 2.43
N ALA A 140 1.91 -18.56 1.23
CA ALA A 140 1.19 -17.98 0.11
C ALA A 140 -0.31 -18.21 0.26
N ILE A 141 -1.10 -17.29 -0.30
CA ILE A 141 -2.56 -17.45 -0.40
C ILE A 141 -2.86 -18.50 -1.47
N ASN A 142 -3.37 -19.66 -1.05
CA ASN A 142 -3.61 -20.79 -1.95
C ASN A 142 -5.09 -21.07 -2.20
N SER A 143 -5.98 -20.46 -1.42
CA SER A 143 -7.41 -20.73 -1.48
C SER A 143 -8.25 -19.48 -1.29
N PHE A 144 -9.50 -19.51 -1.72
CA PHE A 144 -10.46 -18.46 -1.42
C PHE A 144 -10.65 -18.25 0.09
N ALA A 145 -10.60 -19.34 0.88
CA ALA A 145 -10.72 -19.24 2.33
C ALA A 145 -9.57 -18.44 2.97
N ASP A 146 -8.35 -18.59 2.45
CA ASP A 146 -7.21 -17.81 2.94
C ASP A 146 -7.35 -16.33 2.58
N PHE A 147 -7.83 -16.05 1.36
CA PHE A 147 -8.11 -14.67 0.94
C PHE A 147 -9.24 -14.04 1.74
N ALA A 148 -10.32 -14.80 2.00
CA ALA A 148 -11.53 -14.32 2.69
C ALA A 148 -11.27 -13.85 4.14
N ARG A 149 -10.18 -14.25 4.76
CA ARG A 149 -9.77 -13.74 6.08
C ARG A 149 -9.47 -12.24 6.09
N GLY A 150 -9.06 -11.69 4.94
CA GLY A 150 -8.83 -10.24 4.80
C GLY A 150 -10.15 -9.44 4.90
N PRO A 151 -11.12 -9.68 4.00
CA PRO A 151 -12.45 -9.11 4.10
C PRO A 151 -13.13 -9.33 5.45
N GLU A 152 -13.08 -10.56 6.00
CA GLU A 152 -13.61 -10.91 7.32
C GLU A 152 -13.05 -9.95 8.39
N ARG A 153 -11.73 -9.72 8.40
CA ARG A 153 -11.11 -8.82 9.36
C ARG A 153 -11.56 -7.37 9.19
N LEU A 154 -11.77 -6.92 7.95
CA LEU A 154 -12.30 -5.58 7.69
C LEU A 154 -13.75 -5.45 8.16
N ASP A 155 -14.56 -6.49 8.01
CA ASP A 155 -15.94 -6.53 8.48
C ASP A 155 -16.03 -6.52 10.00
N ASP A 156 -15.17 -7.28 10.69
CA ASP A 156 -15.04 -7.26 12.15
C ASP A 156 -14.72 -5.87 12.69
N MET A 157 -14.00 -5.07 11.90
CA MET A 157 -13.64 -3.69 12.24
C MET A 157 -14.67 -2.66 11.77
N ALA A 158 -15.81 -3.12 11.26
CA ALA A 158 -16.89 -2.27 10.73
C ALA A 158 -16.43 -1.30 9.62
N VAL A 159 -15.44 -1.68 8.83
CA VAL A 159 -15.02 -0.89 7.66
C VAL A 159 -16.10 -1.00 6.57
N PRO A 160 -16.52 0.11 5.93
CA PRO A 160 -17.51 0.06 4.85
C PRO A 160 -17.11 -0.92 3.75
N SER A 161 -18.08 -1.64 3.17
CA SER A 161 -17.84 -2.64 2.11
C SER A 161 -17.59 -2.02 0.74
N SER A 162 -17.87 -0.72 0.56
CA SER A 162 -17.58 0.01 -0.66
C SER A 162 -16.09 0.33 -0.78
N ASP A 163 -15.60 0.36 -2.04
CA ASP A 163 -14.25 0.83 -2.38
C ASP A 163 -13.11 0.08 -1.67
N ARG A 164 -13.27 -1.24 -1.55
CA ARG A 164 -12.22 -2.12 -1.06
C ARG A 164 -11.38 -2.66 -2.22
N TYR A 165 -10.08 -2.55 -2.08
CA TYR A 165 -9.12 -3.00 -3.08
C TYR A 165 -8.08 -3.92 -2.45
N SER A 166 -7.63 -4.91 -3.22
CA SER A 166 -6.56 -5.81 -2.83
C SER A 166 -5.42 -5.74 -3.84
N VAL A 167 -4.20 -5.68 -3.33
CA VAL A 167 -2.98 -5.70 -4.15
C VAL A 167 -2.18 -6.93 -3.77
N MET A 168 -1.92 -7.80 -4.75
CA MET A 168 -1.26 -9.09 -4.52
C MET A 168 0.08 -9.19 -5.23
N VAL A 169 0.98 -9.99 -4.68
CA VAL A 169 2.18 -10.43 -5.38
C VAL A 169 1.82 -11.44 -6.48
N PRO A 170 2.63 -11.60 -7.54
CA PRO A 170 2.32 -12.52 -8.63
C PRO A 170 2.12 -13.97 -8.16
N ASN A 171 2.86 -14.43 -7.17
CA ASN A 171 2.71 -15.78 -6.62
C ASN A 171 1.32 -16.03 -6.04
N ASP A 172 0.84 -15.14 -5.18
CA ASP A 172 -0.47 -15.26 -4.54
C ASP A 172 -1.60 -15.07 -5.56
N PHE A 173 -1.41 -14.14 -6.49
CA PHE A 173 -2.37 -13.88 -7.56
C PHE A 173 -2.59 -15.14 -8.43
N TRP A 174 -1.52 -15.78 -8.91
CA TRP A 174 -1.63 -16.97 -9.75
C TRP A 174 -2.11 -18.20 -8.98
N ASN A 175 -1.81 -18.33 -7.69
CA ASN A 175 -2.39 -19.36 -6.84
C ASN A 175 -3.91 -19.18 -6.70
N MET A 176 -4.37 -17.93 -6.53
CA MET A 176 -5.80 -17.63 -6.49
C MET A 176 -6.49 -17.89 -7.84
N VAL A 177 -5.87 -17.50 -8.96
CA VAL A 177 -6.37 -17.87 -10.32
C VAL A 177 -6.50 -19.40 -10.42
N GLY A 178 -5.48 -20.14 -10.00
CA GLY A 178 -5.50 -21.60 -9.98
C GLY A 178 -6.61 -22.20 -9.13
N SER A 179 -6.87 -21.62 -7.96
CA SER A 179 -7.95 -22.10 -7.09
C SER A 179 -9.36 -21.87 -7.68
N GLN A 180 -9.56 -20.78 -8.40
CA GLN A 180 -10.83 -20.49 -9.08
C GLN A 180 -11.09 -21.37 -10.28
N THR A 181 -10.07 -21.83 -10.98
CA THR A 181 -10.22 -22.76 -12.11
C THR A 181 -10.80 -24.11 -11.67
N THR A 182 -10.61 -24.49 -10.42
CA THR A 182 -11.12 -25.75 -9.84
C THR A 182 -12.64 -25.70 -9.57
N LEU A 183 -13.23 -24.52 -9.53
CA LEU A 183 -14.66 -24.33 -9.26
C LEU A 183 -15.59 -24.61 -10.46
N GLY A 184 -15.06 -25.11 -11.56
CA GLY A 184 -15.71 -25.61 -12.77
C GLY A 184 -17.09 -25.04 -13.13
N GLY A 185 -17.19 -24.37 -14.30
CA GLY A 185 -18.47 -24.00 -14.90
C GLY A 185 -19.04 -22.63 -14.56
N SER A 186 -18.33 -21.79 -13.81
CA SER A 186 -18.72 -20.40 -13.56
C SER A 186 -18.02 -19.42 -14.52
N ARG A 187 -18.63 -18.23 -14.74
CA ARG A 187 -17.99 -17.15 -15.54
C ARG A 187 -16.65 -16.70 -14.95
N ALA A 188 -16.51 -16.77 -13.63
CA ALA A 188 -15.27 -16.46 -12.93
C ALA A 188 -14.17 -17.46 -13.28
N SER A 189 -14.50 -18.77 -13.33
CA SER A 189 -13.59 -19.83 -13.74
C SER A 189 -13.13 -19.69 -15.21
N ASP A 190 -14.02 -19.31 -16.12
CA ASP A 190 -13.68 -19.09 -17.54
C ASP A 190 -12.78 -17.87 -17.72
N GLY A 191 -13.04 -16.77 -17.02
CA GLY A 191 -12.18 -15.58 -17.02
C GLY A 191 -10.81 -15.85 -16.43
N ALA A 192 -10.73 -16.58 -15.33
CA ALA A 192 -9.48 -16.97 -14.67
C ALA A 192 -8.62 -17.86 -15.59
N TYR A 193 -9.25 -18.86 -16.22
CA TYR A 193 -8.56 -19.82 -17.10
C TYR A 193 -8.08 -19.18 -18.41
N ARG A 194 -8.94 -18.40 -19.07
CA ARG A 194 -8.64 -17.84 -20.41
C ARG A 194 -7.79 -16.58 -20.36
N ASN A 195 -8.09 -15.67 -19.42
CA ASN A 195 -7.52 -14.33 -19.41
C ASN A 195 -6.57 -14.11 -18.23
N GLY A 196 -6.47 -15.06 -17.29
CA GLY A 196 -5.66 -14.89 -16.09
C GLY A 196 -6.13 -13.70 -15.22
N THR A 197 -7.43 -13.39 -15.24
CA THR A 197 -8.00 -12.28 -14.47
C THR A 197 -8.79 -12.83 -13.30
N LEU A 198 -8.57 -12.26 -12.11
CA LEU A 198 -9.36 -12.57 -10.92
C LEU A 198 -10.64 -11.73 -10.84
N GLY A 199 -10.61 -10.50 -11.36
CA GLY A 199 -11.72 -9.56 -11.22
C GLY A 199 -12.01 -9.23 -9.75
N ASP A 200 -13.31 -9.17 -9.42
CA ASP A 200 -13.75 -8.93 -8.05
C ASP A 200 -13.90 -10.27 -7.31
N VAL A 201 -13.14 -10.45 -6.26
CA VAL A 201 -13.16 -11.63 -5.40
C VAL A 201 -13.69 -11.23 -4.02
N GLY A 202 -14.79 -11.84 -3.59
CA GLY A 202 -15.41 -11.52 -2.29
C GLY A 202 -15.79 -10.04 -2.12
N GLY A 203 -16.18 -9.36 -3.23
CA GLY A 203 -16.53 -7.93 -3.21
C GLY A 203 -15.33 -6.98 -3.16
N ILE A 204 -14.12 -7.50 -3.41
CA ILE A 204 -12.88 -6.73 -3.43
C ILE A 204 -12.26 -6.79 -4.82
N SER A 205 -11.98 -5.64 -5.42
CA SER A 205 -11.28 -5.58 -6.71
C SER A 205 -9.80 -5.89 -6.51
N THR A 206 -9.30 -6.91 -7.22
CA THR A 206 -7.95 -7.45 -7.03
C THR A 206 -7.00 -6.96 -8.10
N TYR A 207 -5.82 -6.50 -7.68
CA TYR A 207 -4.75 -6.05 -8.55
C TYR A 207 -3.48 -6.85 -8.29
N MET A 208 -2.67 -7.05 -9.32
CA MET A 208 -1.36 -7.67 -9.22
C MET A 208 -0.28 -6.60 -9.31
N THR A 209 0.73 -6.69 -8.46
CA THR A 209 1.93 -5.84 -8.56
C THR A 209 3.20 -6.66 -8.38
N GLN A 210 4.23 -6.30 -9.16
CA GLN A 210 5.56 -6.90 -9.04
C GLN A 210 6.45 -6.13 -8.05
N VAL A 211 6.03 -4.95 -7.64
CA VAL A 211 6.82 -4.00 -6.84
C VAL A 211 6.57 -4.15 -5.33
N MET A 212 5.89 -5.22 -4.92
CA MET A 212 5.61 -5.49 -3.51
C MET A 212 6.91 -5.69 -2.73
N PRO A 213 7.15 -4.91 -1.67
CA PRO A 213 8.31 -5.10 -0.81
C PRO A 213 8.23 -6.45 -0.10
N ARG A 214 9.37 -7.12 0.03
CA ARG A 214 9.48 -8.36 0.79
C ARG A 214 10.06 -8.06 2.15
N HIS A 215 9.37 -8.49 3.19
CA HIS A 215 9.91 -8.47 4.53
C HIS A 215 10.87 -9.64 4.71
N THR A 216 12.13 -9.33 4.97
CA THR A 216 13.11 -10.34 5.34
C THR A 216 13.06 -10.51 6.87
N VAL A 217 12.59 -11.64 7.32
CA VAL A 217 12.64 -11.98 8.75
C VAL A 217 14.11 -12.10 9.14
N GLY A 218 14.49 -11.50 10.26
CA GLY A 218 15.83 -11.70 10.82
C GLY A 218 16.10 -13.18 11.03
N VAL A 219 17.17 -13.67 10.45
CA VAL A 219 17.62 -15.04 10.69
C VAL A 219 18.40 -15.00 12.01
N ALA A 220 17.86 -15.61 13.06
CA ALA A 220 18.66 -15.92 14.22
C ALA A 220 19.68 -16.99 13.80
N THR A 221 20.90 -16.55 13.48
CA THR A 221 22.02 -17.46 13.23
C THR A 221 22.56 -17.90 14.56
N GLY A 222 22.30 -19.14 14.91
CA GLY A 222 22.77 -19.78 16.13
C GLY A 222 21.62 -20.30 16.99
N THR A 223 21.92 -21.30 17.78
CA THR A 223 21.03 -21.69 18.87
C THR A 223 20.89 -20.46 19.77
N PRO A 224 19.68 -20.03 20.13
CA PRO A 224 19.54 -18.96 21.11
C PRO A 224 20.23 -19.44 22.41
N LEU A 225 21.45 -18.98 22.56
CA LEU A 225 22.20 -19.22 23.78
C LEU A 225 21.69 -18.21 24.80
N VAL A 226 20.92 -18.69 25.72
CA VAL A 226 20.72 -17.96 26.95
C VAL A 226 22.05 -18.08 27.69
N ASN A 227 22.84 -17.00 27.67
CA ASN A 227 24.19 -16.99 28.18
C ASN A 227 24.16 -16.82 29.72
N GLY A 228 24.77 -17.71 30.44
CA GLY A 228 24.98 -17.61 31.88
C GLY A 228 24.80 -18.93 32.62
N ALA A 229 25.75 -19.19 33.46
CA ALA A 229 25.72 -20.33 34.37
C ALA A 229 24.83 -20.05 35.59
N SER A 230 23.57 -20.11 35.48
CA SER A 230 22.60 -20.02 36.61
C SER A 230 21.19 -19.76 36.09
N GLN A 231 20.85 -20.39 34.97
CA GLN A 231 19.47 -20.34 34.49
C GLN A 231 18.69 -21.44 35.20
N SER A 232 17.61 -21.04 35.82
CA SER A 232 16.71 -21.99 36.48
C SER A 232 15.28 -21.76 36.00
N VAL A 233 14.62 -22.85 35.70
CA VAL A 233 13.17 -22.87 35.56
C VAL A 233 12.62 -23.45 36.83
N THR A 234 11.93 -22.64 37.61
CA THR A 234 11.34 -23.09 38.87
C THR A 234 9.83 -23.05 38.76
N TYR A 235 9.19 -24.15 39.09
CA TYR A 235 7.74 -24.22 39.19
C TYR A 235 7.31 -24.03 40.64
N ASP A 236 6.54 -23.00 40.92
CA ASP A 236 5.93 -22.73 42.20
C ASP A 236 4.54 -23.41 42.25
N THR A 237 4.45 -24.52 42.91
CA THR A 237 3.20 -25.28 43.06
C THR A 237 2.14 -24.55 43.86
N ALA A 238 2.53 -23.65 44.77
CA ALA A 238 1.59 -22.90 45.59
C ALA A 238 0.91 -21.77 44.80
N LYS A 239 1.61 -21.22 43.82
CA LYS A 239 1.12 -20.14 42.96
C LYS A 239 0.73 -20.60 41.54
N ASN A 240 0.98 -21.86 41.22
CA ASN A 240 0.78 -22.43 39.88
C ASN A 240 1.46 -21.59 38.78
N THR A 241 2.68 -21.12 39.04
CA THR A 241 3.45 -20.24 38.15
C THR A 241 4.82 -20.82 37.83
N TRP A 242 5.25 -20.66 36.58
CA TRP A 242 6.60 -20.94 36.14
C TRP A 242 7.42 -19.65 36.21
N THR A 243 8.51 -19.69 36.92
CA THR A 243 9.47 -18.57 36.93
C THR A 243 10.73 -18.99 36.19
N GLN A 244 11.05 -18.30 35.13
CA GLN A 244 12.28 -18.49 34.38
C GLN A 244 13.20 -17.31 34.66
N THR A 245 14.38 -17.60 35.22
CA THR A 245 15.41 -16.58 35.41
C THR A 245 16.37 -16.64 34.23
N LEU A 246 16.36 -15.57 33.43
CA LEU A 246 17.26 -15.39 32.31
C LEU A 246 18.33 -14.37 32.74
N ASN A 247 19.59 -14.75 32.74
CA ASN A 247 20.68 -13.78 32.82
C ASN A 247 21.01 -13.32 31.40
N ALA A 248 20.63 -12.12 31.07
CA ALA A 248 21.07 -11.44 29.88
C ALA A 248 22.35 -10.67 30.24
N ASP A 249 23.48 -11.14 29.80
CA ASP A 249 24.67 -10.31 29.73
C ASP A 249 24.52 -9.42 28.51
N GLY A 250 24.39 -8.11 28.75
CA GLY A 250 23.94 -7.04 27.98
C GLY A 250 24.56 -6.60 26.70
#